data_fabffac49d49c17f9853e0269bfbfaff
#
_entry.id   fabffac49d49c17f9853e0269bfbfaff
#
_cell.length_a   1.000
_cell.length_b   1.000
_cell.length_c   1.000
_cell.angle_alpha   90.00
_cell.angle_beta   90.00
_cell.angle_gamma   90.00
#
_symmetry.space_group_name_H-M   'P 1'
#
loop_
_entity.id
_entity.type
_entity.pdbx_description
1 polymer ?
#
loop_
_entity_poly.entity_id
_entity_poly.type
_entity_poly.pdbx_seq_one_letter_code
_entity_poly.pdbx_strand_id
1 'polypeptide(L)'
;MTLQAPSAHDRNLPGLASLNLPPMFISEHCLRTLFYHGPLSPVELAAHWRVPQDVAVEVIESMKGAGLVEPDAGQTTFERHARVRMTAAGQAQVAQARQRTWYAGAMPVSARAFAEGVAAIALAPPDAATLRAALGELSIDETQADELGQAASASDVVLVTGAAPDEQAAVAQAVGGALPGETSLPFAIFAAGAVLRLFDPQRHLLAASDAAHDDALDVMRQHRDTASPWIAVRRPVVTLAGGVRASDVTPAYDEDARFYLAPPPLSALGGLLAVFDADADPAQLAELARLWLLPGKQGTGVVLVRSGERIEVPWRATTLLFAADGEAIGAAGAAAPYRVDIAALTPAALRGVLSTRLGALTPGEDLIEHLAGALADAGADTRVAAARAARYLLDLAAYQGVGGGLDAAVGRAVAYAEGASQRPPAGARRPRRA
;
A
#
# COMPACT_ATOMS: atom_id res chain seq x y z
N MET A 1 8.03 3.78 20.81
CA MET A 1 6.82 4.42 21.36
C MET A 1 5.63 3.81 20.65
N THR A 2 4.99 2.84 21.28
CA THR A 2 3.92 2.03 20.71
C THR A 2 2.71 2.93 20.47
N LEU A 3 2.30 3.09 19.21
CA LEU A 3 1.06 3.76 18.87
C LEU A 3 -0.09 2.91 19.40
N GLN A 4 -0.72 3.38 20.46
CA GLN A 4 -1.94 2.82 21.01
C GLN A 4 -3.03 2.82 19.92
N ALA A 5 -3.70 1.68 19.77
CA ALA A 5 -4.96 1.56 19.07
C ALA A 5 -5.92 2.70 19.47
N PRO A 6 -6.91 3.05 18.60
CA PRO A 6 -7.81 4.18 18.82
C PRO A 6 -8.30 4.23 20.25
N SER A 7 -8.23 5.43 20.81
CA SER A 7 -8.32 5.72 22.22
C SER A 7 -9.65 5.27 22.84
N ALA A 8 -9.61 5.08 24.16
CA ALA A 8 -10.69 4.70 25.07
C ALA A 8 -12.05 5.44 24.92
N HIS A 9 -12.19 6.41 24.00
CA HIS A 9 -13.45 7.10 23.74
C HIS A 9 -14.50 6.25 23.02
N ASP A 10 -14.07 5.28 22.19
CA ASP A 10 -15.00 4.34 21.54
C ASP A 10 -15.57 3.28 22.50
N ARG A 11 -14.98 3.12 23.70
CA ARG A 11 -15.42 2.11 24.67
C ARG A 11 -16.67 2.50 25.46
N ASN A 12 -17.18 3.73 25.31
CA ASN A 12 -18.29 4.26 26.11
C ASN A 12 -19.63 4.37 25.38
N LEU A 13 -19.74 3.99 24.10
CA LEU A 13 -21.01 3.91 23.41
C LEU A 13 -21.50 2.46 23.45
N PRO A 14 -22.67 2.17 24.05
CA PRO A 14 -23.17 0.79 24.13
C PRO A 14 -23.58 0.27 22.75
N GLY A 15 -23.09 -0.92 22.40
CA GLY A 15 -23.65 -1.76 21.36
C GLY A 15 -23.68 -1.16 19.96
N LEU A 16 -24.81 -1.31 19.32
CA LEU A 16 -25.07 -0.95 17.91
C LEU A 16 -24.83 0.53 17.59
N ALA A 17 -25.06 1.41 18.55
CA ALA A 17 -24.85 2.85 18.40
C ALA A 17 -23.36 3.21 18.19
N SER A 18 -22.43 2.38 18.64
CA SER A 18 -21.00 2.59 18.47
C SER A 18 -20.56 2.56 17.00
N LEU A 19 -21.26 1.81 16.14
CA LEU A 19 -20.95 1.71 14.72
C LEU A 19 -21.20 3.02 13.96
N ASN A 20 -22.11 3.85 14.44
CA ASN A 20 -22.50 5.11 13.79
C ASN A 20 -22.82 4.93 12.28
N LEU A 21 -23.47 3.81 11.96
CA LEU A 21 -23.92 3.42 10.61
C LEU A 21 -25.45 3.43 10.55
N PRO A 22 -26.06 3.62 9.37
CA PRO A 22 -27.51 3.54 9.23
C PRO A 22 -28.03 2.15 9.64
N PRO A 23 -29.07 2.04 10.49
CA PRO A 23 -29.61 0.75 10.93
C PRO A 23 -29.99 -0.17 9.77
N MET A 24 -30.55 0.38 8.69
CA MET A 24 -30.87 -0.38 7.49
C MET A 24 -29.62 -1.02 6.85
N PHE A 25 -28.50 -0.27 6.77
CA PHE A 25 -27.26 -0.82 6.24
C PHE A 25 -26.73 -1.98 7.09
N ILE A 26 -26.76 -1.83 8.43
CA ILE A 26 -26.33 -2.89 9.38
C ILE A 26 -27.17 -4.15 9.20
N SER A 27 -28.50 -4.00 9.15
CA SER A 27 -29.43 -5.12 8.92
C SER A 27 -29.15 -5.82 7.60
N GLU A 28 -28.97 -5.06 6.51
CA GLU A 28 -28.64 -5.61 5.20
C GLU A 28 -27.27 -6.27 5.15
N HIS A 29 -26.30 -5.71 5.88
CA HIS A 29 -24.97 -6.32 5.99
C HIS A 29 -25.04 -7.67 6.70
N CYS A 30 -25.86 -7.79 7.76
CA CYS A 30 -26.14 -9.04 8.43
C CYS A 30 -26.74 -10.07 7.47
N LEU A 31 -27.78 -9.69 6.73
CA LEU A 31 -28.41 -10.57 5.76
C LEU A 31 -27.47 -11.02 4.65
N ARG A 32 -26.62 -10.12 4.11
CA ARG A 32 -25.59 -10.47 3.12
C ARG A 32 -24.58 -11.46 3.68
N THR A 33 -24.12 -11.25 4.92
CA THR A 33 -23.18 -12.17 5.58
C THR A 33 -23.80 -13.56 5.74
N LEU A 34 -25.03 -13.64 6.23
CA LEU A 34 -25.76 -14.91 6.35
C LEU A 34 -26.06 -15.56 4.98
N PHE A 35 -26.22 -14.76 3.94
CA PHE A 35 -26.42 -15.27 2.58
C PHE A 35 -25.19 -16.01 2.05
N TYR A 36 -24.00 -15.46 2.31
CA TYR A 36 -22.74 -16.04 1.80
C TYR A 36 -22.22 -17.19 2.65
N HIS A 37 -22.38 -17.11 3.96
CA HIS A 37 -21.76 -18.05 4.90
C HIS A 37 -22.76 -19.09 5.47
N GLY A 38 -24.06 -18.92 5.22
CA GLY A 38 -25.09 -19.74 5.84
C GLY A 38 -25.40 -19.33 7.28
N PRO A 39 -25.98 -20.24 8.08
CA PRO A 39 -26.28 -19.98 9.48
C PRO A 39 -25.01 -19.71 10.31
N LEU A 40 -25.00 -18.61 11.06
CA LEU A 40 -23.87 -18.18 11.89
C LEU A 40 -24.34 -17.86 13.32
N SER A 41 -23.46 -18.09 14.27
CA SER A 41 -23.62 -17.64 15.66
C SER A 41 -23.19 -16.17 15.82
N PRO A 42 -23.60 -15.49 16.91
CA PRO A 42 -23.11 -14.15 17.21
C PRO A 42 -21.58 -14.04 17.27
N VAL A 43 -20.91 -15.08 17.76
CA VAL A 43 -19.44 -15.13 17.82
C VAL A 43 -18.84 -15.18 16.41
N GLU A 44 -19.37 -16.04 15.53
CA GLU A 44 -18.92 -16.14 14.15
C GLU A 44 -19.19 -14.86 13.38
N LEU A 45 -20.35 -14.22 13.56
CA LEU A 45 -20.67 -12.91 12.96
C LEU A 45 -19.72 -11.82 13.45
N ALA A 46 -19.46 -11.73 14.75
CA ALA A 46 -18.55 -10.78 15.33
C ALA A 46 -17.13 -10.92 14.73
N ALA A 47 -16.67 -12.16 14.55
CA ALA A 47 -15.39 -12.44 13.92
C ALA A 47 -15.35 -12.02 12.43
N HIS A 48 -16.39 -12.33 11.65
CA HIS A 48 -16.48 -11.88 10.25
C HIS A 48 -16.52 -10.37 10.12
N TRP A 49 -17.27 -9.70 10.99
CA TRP A 49 -17.41 -8.24 10.96
C TRP A 49 -16.27 -7.50 11.63
N ARG A 50 -15.45 -8.21 12.39
CA ARG A 50 -14.38 -7.63 13.21
C ARG A 50 -14.92 -6.56 14.18
N VAL A 51 -15.99 -6.89 14.86
CA VAL A 51 -16.64 -6.04 15.86
C VAL A 51 -16.74 -6.78 17.21
N PRO A 52 -16.92 -6.07 18.33
CA PRO A 52 -17.20 -6.70 19.60
C PRO A 52 -18.43 -7.63 19.54
N GLN A 53 -18.40 -8.71 20.31
CA GLN A 53 -19.45 -9.74 20.28
C GLN A 53 -20.81 -9.19 20.71
N ASP A 54 -20.84 -8.26 21.65
CA ASP A 54 -22.06 -7.59 22.13
C ASP A 54 -22.78 -6.84 21.00
N VAL A 55 -22.04 -6.20 20.09
CA VAL A 55 -22.59 -5.57 18.89
C VAL A 55 -23.28 -6.61 17.99
N ALA A 56 -22.64 -7.76 17.74
CA ALA A 56 -23.26 -8.81 16.92
C ALA A 56 -24.52 -9.41 17.60
N VAL A 57 -24.51 -9.58 18.92
CA VAL A 57 -25.68 -10.02 19.68
C VAL A 57 -26.83 -9.03 19.53
N GLU A 58 -26.57 -7.73 19.70
CA GLU A 58 -27.59 -6.68 19.59
C GLU A 58 -28.18 -6.62 18.18
N VAL A 59 -27.35 -6.75 17.13
CA VAL A 59 -27.84 -6.85 15.75
C VAL A 59 -28.75 -8.05 15.56
N ILE A 60 -28.35 -9.23 16.04
CA ILE A 60 -29.16 -10.45 15.89
C ILE A 60 -30.50 -10.29 16.62
N GLU A 61 -30.52 -9.76 17.84
CA GLU A 61 -31.78 -9.56 18.59
C GLU A 61 -32.70 -8.56 17.86
N SER A 62 -32.15 -7.49 17.33
CA SER A 62 -32.90 -6.56 16.48
C SER A 62 -33.47 -7.24 15.23
N MET A 63 -32.68 -8.10 14.58
CA MET A 63 -33.10 -8.85 13.38
C MET A 63 -34.16 -9.91 13.68
N LYS A 64 -34.10 -10.58 14.85
CA LYS A 64 -35.13 -11.48 15.33
C LYS A 64 -36.44 -10.72 15.59
N GLY A 65 -36.36 -9.57 16.29
CA GLY A 65 -37.50 -8.71 16.54
C GLY A 65 -38.19 -8.22 15.25
N ALA A 66 -37.43 -8.00 14.19
CA ALA A 66 -37.93 -7.68 12.86
C ALA A 66 -38.43 -8.88 12.03
N GLY A 67 -38.29 -10.11 12.55
CA GLY A 67 -38.70 -11.34 11.85
C GLY A 67 -37.82 -11.69 10.64
N LEU A 68 -36.60 -11.16 10.56
CA LEU A 68 -35.70 -11.37 9.40
C LEU A 68 -34.76 -12.57 9.59
N VAL A 69 -34.48 -12.93 10.85
CA VAL A 69 -33.71 -14.12 11.21
C VAL A 69 -34.42 -14.92 12.29
N GLU A 70 -34.13 -16.20 12.34
CA GLU A 70 -34.65 -17.12 13.33
C GLU A 70 -33.57 -18.10 13.80
N PRO A 71 -33.70 -18.73 14.99
CA PRO A 71 -32.77 -19.77 15.40
C PRO A 71 -32.73 -20.92 14.39
N ASP A 72 -31.51 -21.42 14.13
CA ASP A 72 -31.33 -22.58 13.25
C ASP A 72 -31.77 -23.86 14.01
N ALA A 73 -32.69 -24.62 13.41
CA ALA A 73 -33.31 -25.78 14.04
C ALA A 73 -32.28 -26.90 14.26
N GLY A 74 -32.17 -27.38 15.52
CA GLY A 74 -31.39 -28.58 15.87
C GLY A 74 -30.19 -28.35 16.80
N GLN A 75 -29.92 -27.13 17.25
CA GLN A 75 -28.84 -26.87 18.20
C GLN A 75 -29.39 -26.37 19.56
N THR A 76 -29.41 -27.26 20.55
CA THR A 76 -29.59 -26.90 21.96
C THR A 76 -28.27 -26.44 22.56
N THR A 77 -27.84 -25.23 22.25
CA THR A 77 -26.62 -24.64 22.81
C THR A 77 -26.95 -23.28 23.40
N PHE A 78 -26.18 -22.87 24.42
CA PHE A 78 -26.32 -21.58 25.09
C PHE A 78 -26.53 -20.45 24.06
N GLU A 79 -27.39 -19.48 24.37
CA GLU A 79 -27.83 -18.39 23.47
C GLU A 79 -26.74 -17.70 22.70
N ARG A 80 -25.54 -17.60 23.29
CA ARG A 80 -24.36 -16.96 22.63
C ARG A 80 -23.73 -17.77 21.49
N HIS A 81 -24.01 -19.07 21.42
CA HIS A 81 -23.52 -20.01 20.41
C HIS A 81 -24.63 -20.52 19.49
N ALA A 82 -25.88 -20.17 19.77
CA ALA A 82 -26.98 -20.53 18.90
C ALA A 82 -26.85 -19.83 17.55
N ARG A 83 -26.77 -20.63 16.47
CA ARG A 83 -26.73 -20.11 15.12
C ARG A 83 -28.10 -19.58 14.71
N VAL A 84 -28.09 -18.53 13.90
CA VAL A 84 -29.29 -17.96 13.29
C VAL A 84 -29.24 -18.14 11.78
N ARG A 85 -30.39 -18.32 11.19
CA ARG A 85 -30.60 -18.37 9.74
C ARG A 85 -31.60 -17.32 9.30
N MET A 86 -31.62 -17.00 8.03
CA MET A 86 -32.62 -16.09 7.46
C MET A 86 -33.98 -16.75 7.40
N THR A 87 -35.02 -16.00 7.74
CA THR A 87 -36.42 -16.34 7.43
C THR A 87 -36.74 -16.11 5.95
N ALA A 88 -37.93 -16.47 5.51
CA ALA A 88 -38.41 -16.13 4.15
C ALA A 88 -38.44 -14.59 3.90
N ALA A 89 -38.80 -13.82 4.93
CA ALA A 89 -38.74 -12.35 4.88
C ALA A 89 -37.30 -11.84 4.75
N GLY A 90 -36.34 -12.43 5.49
CA GLY A 90 -34.93 -12.13 5.37
C GLY A 90 -34.38 -12.45 3.99
N GLN A 91 -34.77 -13.59 3.39
CA GLN A 91 -34.38 -13.95 2.03
C GLN A 91 -34.91 -12.96 0.99
N ALA A 92 -36.14 -12.49 1.12
CA ALA A 92 -36.71 -11.47 0.23
C ALA A 92 -35.94 -10.13 0.37
N GLN A 93 -35.61 -9.75 1.60
CA GLN A 93 -34.89 -8.50 1.86
C GLN A 93 -33.43 -8.54 1.38
N VAL A 94 -32.71 -9.66 1.55
CA VAL A 94 -31.34 -9.78 1.03
C VAL A 94 -31.27 -9.67 -0.48
N ALA A 95 -32.28 -10.14 -1.21
CA ALA A 95 -32.36 -9.97 -2.65
C ALA A 95 -32.36 -8.47 -3.06
N GLN A 96 -33.06 -7.62 -2.29
CA GLN A 96 -33.02 -6.16 -2.49
C GLN A 96 -31.72 -5.54 -2.01
N ALA A 97 -31.20 -5.98 -0.87
CA ALA A 97 -29.94 -5.47 -0.31
C ALA A 97 -28.75 -5.68 -1.28
N ARG A 98 -28.73 -6.83 -1.97
CA ARG A 98 -27.73 -7.17 -2.99
C ARG A 98 -27.80 -6.30 -4.25
N GLN A 99 -28.94 -5.67 -4.53
CA GLN A 99 -29.04 -4.70 -5.63
C GLN A 99 -28.27 -3.40 -5.32
N ARG A 100 -28.02 -3.09 -4.04
CA ARG A 100 -27.25 -1.94 -3.60
C ARG A 100 -25.76 -2.23 -3.48
N THR A 101 -25.41 -3.34 -2.84
CA THR A 101 -24.03 -3.80 -2.69
C THR A 101 -23.97 -5.28 -2.32
N TRP A 102 -22.92 -5.96 -2.75
CA TRP A 102 -22.63 -7.34 -2.39
C TRP A 102 -21.58 -7.44 -1.27
N TYR A 103 -21.12 -6.31 -0.77
CA TYR A 103 -20.12 -6.30 0.30
C TYR A 103 -20.65 -6.99 1.57
N ALA A 104 -19.92 -8.01 2.04
CA ALA A 104 -20.23 -8.81 3.22
C ALA A 104 -18.98 -9.10 4.08
N GLY A 105 -17.90 -8.31 3.92
CA GLY A 105 -16.65 -8.43 4.68
C GLY A 105 -16.73 -7.81 6.08
N ALA A 106 -15.60 -7.36 6.61
CA ALA A 106 -15.54 -6.63 7.88
C ALA A 106 -16.53 -5.45 7.87
N MET A 107 -17.08 -5.10 9.04
CA MET A 107 -18.01 -3.97 9.15
C MET A 107 -17.33 -2.68 8.68
N PRO A 108 -17.88 -1.97 7.70
CA PRO A 108 -17.31 -0.69 7.29
C PRO A 108 -17.33 0.32 8.44
N VAL A 109 -16.30 1.15 8.52
CA VAL A 109 -16.33 2.28 9.45
C VAL A 109 -17.19 3.42 8.87
N SER A 110 -17.87 4.17 9.72
CA SER A 110 -18.58 5.38 9.29
C SER A 110 -17.59 6.45 8.85
N ALA A 111 -18.04 7.41 8.03
CA ALA A 111 -17.22 8.55 7.61
C ALA A 111 -16.67 9.33 8.82
N ARG A 112 -17.43 9.42 9.92
CA ARG A 112 -16.98 10.06 11.16
C ARG A 112 -15.87 9.27 11.83
N ALA A 113 -16.04 7.96 12.05
CA ALA A 113 -15.03 7.10 12.67
C ALA A 113 -13.76 7.06 11.81
N PHE A 114 -13.91 7.12 10.48
CA PHE A 114 -12.78 7.25 9.56
C PHE A 114 -12.01 8.56 9.78
N ALA A 115 -12.73 9.69 9.89
CA ALA A 115 -12.11 10.99 10.12
C ALA A 115 -11.34 11.02 11.46
N GLU A 116 -11.92 10.47 12.53
CA GLU A 116 -11.29 10.38 13.85
C GLU A 116 -10.04 9.48 13.80
N GLY A 117 -10.12 8.33 13.13
CA GLY A 117 -9.00 7.41 12.97
C GLY A 117 -7.83 7.99 12.17
N VAL A 118 -8.13 8.69 11.05
CA VAL A 118 -7.09 9.35 10.23
C VAL A 118 -6.44 10.52 10.96
N ALA A 119 -7.22 11.27 11.75
CA ALA A 119 -6.66 12.36 12.57
C ALA A 119 -5.61 11.86 13.58
N ALA A 120 -5.74 10.61 14.03
CA ALA A 120 -4.79 9.96 14.92
C ALA A 120 -3.52 9.45 14.20
N ILE A 121 -3.50 9.39 12.86
CA ILE A 121 -2.32 8.99 12.08
C ILE A 121 -1.28 10.12 12.15
N ALA A 122 -0.15 9.84 12.78
CA ALA A 122 1.01 10.72 12.72
C ALA A 122 1.87 10.36 11.50
N LEU A 123 2.08 11.31 10.58
CA LEU A 123 3.15 11.22 9.60
C LEU A 123 4.45 11.57 10.34
N ALA A 124 5.29 10.58 10.57
CA ALA A 124 6.62 10.80 11.10
C ALA A 124 7.60 10.99 9.94
N PRO A 125 8.61 11.84 10.08
CA PRO A 125 9.65 12.01 9.08
C PRO A 125 10.39 10.69 8.85
N PRO A 126 10.99 10.48 7.67
CA PRO A 126 11.86 9.35 7.42
C PRO A 126 13.02 9.30 8.44
N ASP A 127 13.38 8.11 8.90
CA ASP A 127 14.57 7.94 9.75
C ASP A 127 15.82 8.21 8.93
N ALA A 128 16.58 9.22 9.36
CA ALA A 128 17.72 9.74 8.59
C ALA A 128 18.83 8.70 8.40
N ALA A 129 19.10 7.85 9.40
CA ALA A 129 20.15 6.84 9.31
C ALA A 129 19.74 5.73 8.33
N THR A 130 18.50 5.27 8.42
CA THR A 130 17.92 4.27 7.50
C THR A 130 17.89 4.81 6.07
N LEU A 131 17.47 6.06 5.88
CA LEU A 131 17.40 6.70 4.57
C LEU A 131 18.79 6.84 3.93
N ARG A 132 19.79 7.36 4.66
CA ARG A 132 21.16 7.45 4.18
C ARG A 132 21.74 6.09 3.80
N ALA A 133 21.52 5.06 4.64
CA ALA A 133 21.99 3.72 4.35
C ALA A 133 21.35 3.18 3.05
N ALA A 134 20.04 3.29 2.89
CA ALA A 134 19.32 2.81 1.72
C ALA A 134 19.69 3.57 0.42
N LEU A 135 19.83 4.89 0.49
CA LEU A 135 20.26 5.71 -0.65
C LEU A 135 21.75 5.55 -0.96
N GLY A 136 22.59 5.33 0.06
CA GLY A 136 23.99 4.97 -0.10
C GLY A 136 24.19 3.66 -0.85
N GLU A 137 23.31 2.69 -0.67
CA GLU A 137 23.30 1.48 -1.50
C GLU A 137 23.02 1.78 -2.99
N LEU A 138 22.32 2.85 -3.28
CA LEU A 138 22.10 3.36 -4.64
C LEU A 138 23.25 4.29 -5.11
N SER A 139 24.27 4.49 -4.27
CA SER A 139 25.37 5.44 -4.52
C SER A 139 24.88 6.90 -4.69
N ILE A 140 23.81 7.24 -4.00
CA ILE A 140 23.36 8.61 -3.78
C ILE A 140 24.13 9.13 -2.56
N ASP A 141 24.73 10.31 -2.66
CA ASP A 141 25.55 10.86 -1.59
C ASP A 141 24.71 11.27 -0.36
N GLU A 142 25.39 11.42 0.78
CA GLU A 142 24.73 11.78 2.04
C GLU A 142 24.04 13.14 1.99
N THR A 143 24.57 14.09 1.22
CA THR A 143 24.00 15.44 1.09
C THR A 143 22.64 15.37 0.41
N GLN A 144 22.56 14.64 -0.73
CA GLN A 144 21.31 14.43 -1.44
C GLN A 144 20.31 13.61 -0.60
N ALA A 145 20.78 12.62 0.16
CA ALA A 145 19.95 11.85 1.07
C ALA A 145 19.36 12.73 2.19
N ASP A 146 20.17 13.64 2.74
CA ASP A 146 19.74 14.58 3.78
C ASP A 146 18.76 15.61 3.23
N GLU A 147 19.00 16.15 2.04
CA GLU A 147 18.09 17.06 1.36
C GLU A 147 16.71 16.41 1.13
N LEU A 148 16.70 15.17 0.65
CA LEU A 148 15.44 14.42 0.45
C LEU A 148 14.74 14.14 1.78
N GLY A 149 15.46 13.72 2.81
CA GLY A 149 14.93 13.49 4.15
C GLY A 149 14.36 14.77 4.79
N GLN A 150 15.05 15.89 4.65
CA GLN A 150 14.58 17.21 5.11
C GLN A 150 13.34 17.67 4.35
N ALA A 151 13.33 17.54 3.02
CA ALA A 151 12.18 17.90 2.19
C ALA A 151 10.94 17.07 2.55
N ALA A 152 11.10 15.75 2.69
CA ALA A 152 10.03 14.84 3.10
C ALA A 152 9.56 15.07 4.56
N SER A 153 10.41 15.67 5.41
CA SER A 153 10.04 16.04 6.78
C SER A 153 9.32 17.38 6.84
N ALA A 154 9.63 18.28 5.92
CA ALA A 154 9.11 19.65 5.91
C ALA A 154 7.82 19.80 5.09
N SER A 155 7.52 18.86 4.21
CA SER A 155 6.33 18.91 3.35
C SER A 155 5.80 17.51 3.05
N ASP A 156 4.48 17.41 2.95
CA ASP A 156 3.82 16.18 2.52
C ASP A 156 4.01 15.90 1.01
N VAL A 157 4.46 16.89 0.22
CA VAL A 157 4.71 16.75 -1.22
C VAL A 157 6.07 17.28 -1.57
N VAL A 158 6.90 16.46 -2.21
CA VAL A 158 8.26 16.78 -2.65
C VAL A 158 8.40 16.48 -4.14
N LEU A 159 8.95 17.42 -4.88
CA LEU A 159 9.37 17.21 -6.29
C LEU A 159 10.80 16.64 -6.31
N VAL A 160 10.97 15.51 -6.97
CA VAL A 160 12.28 14.88 -7.19
C VAL A 160 12.60 14.93 -8.68
N THR A 161 13.74 15.53 -9.02
CA THR A 161 14.22 15.64 -10.41
C THR A 161 15.54 14.90 -10.57
N GLY A 162 15.92 14.64 -11.82
CA GLY A 162 17.23 14.04 -12.16
C GLY A 162 17.33 12.52 -11.97
N ALA A 163 16.43 11.89 -11.22
CA ALA A 163 16.40 10.44 -11.08
C ALA A 163 16.00 9.76 -12.39
N ALA A 164 16.82 8.83 -12.87
CA ALA A 164 16.50 8.03 -14.04
C ALA A 164 15.25 7.15 -13.79
N PRO A 165 14.47 6.76 -14.82
CA PRO A 165 13.22 6.03 -14.65
C PRO A 165 13.35 4.75 -13.81
N ASP A 166 14.44 4.01 -13.91
CA ASP A 166 14.71 2.81 -13.12
C ASP A 166 15.18 3.14 -11.67
N GLU A 167 15.68 4.37 -11.44
CA GLU A 167 16.08 4.84 -10.10
C GLU A 167 14.88 5.34 -9.27
N GLN A 168 13.84 5.88 -9.92
CA GLN A 168 12.66 6.44 -9.25
C GLN A 168 12.04 5.45 -8.27
N ALA A 169 11.88 4.19 -8.70
CA ALA A 169 11.32 3.14 -7.87
C ALA A 169 12.23 2.80 -6.67
N ALA A 170 13.54 2.78 -6.87
CA ALA A 170 14.50 2.48 -5.81
C ALA A 170 14.55 3.61 -4.76
N VAL A 171 14.52 4.86 -5.21
CA VAL A 171 14.44 6.04 -4.32
C VAL A 171 13.13 6.04 -3.54
N ALA A 172 11.99 5.78 -4.19
CA ALA A 172 10.71 5.69 -3.51
C ALA A 172 10.68 4.56 -2.45
N GLN A 173 11.28 3.40 -2.75
CA GLN A 173 11.40 2.30 -1.80
C GLN A 173 12.32 2.66 -0.63
N ALA A 174 13.42 3.39 -0.86
CA ALA A 174 14.32 3.85 0.18
C ALA A 174 13.61 4.80 1.15
N VAL A 175 12.88 5.80 0.61
CA VAL A 175 12.09 6.75 1.44
C VAL A 175 10.98 6.02 2.18
N GLY A 176 10.22 5.16 1.50
CA GLY A 176 9.13 4.38 2.11
C GLY A 176 9.61 3.44 3.21
N GLY A 177 10.77 2.79 3.00
CA GLY A 177 11.41 1.92 3.99
C GLY A 177 11.96 2.66 5.21
N ALA A 178 12.29 3.94 5.05
CA ALA A 178 12.74 4.81 6.13
C ALA A 178 11.58 5.45 6.92
N LEU A 179 10.32 5.33 6.48
CA LEU A 179 9.17 5.80 7.24
C LEU A 179 8.97 4.92 8.48
N PRO A 180 9.05 5.48 9.70
CA PRO A 180 9.02 4.67 10.92
C PRO A 180 7.62 4.21 11.28
N GLY A 181 7.55 3.05 11.91
CA GLY A 181 6.33 2.50 12.52
C GLY A 181 5.33 1.92 11.53
N GLU A 182 4.13 1.77 12.01
CA GLU A 182 3.00 1.16 11.31
C GLU A 182 1.87 2.18 11.16
N THR A 183 0.91 1.90 10.30
CA THR A 183 -0.34 2.67 10.20
C THR A 183 -1.54 1.75 10.33
N SER A 184 -2.67 2.31 10.74
CA SER A 184 -3.92 1.56 10.86
C SER A 184 -4.88 2.00 9.76
N LEU A 185 -5.43 1.04 9.03
CA LEU A 185 -6.39 1.27 7.94
C LEU A 185 -7.70 0.53 8.22
N PRO A 186 -8.87 1.09 7.89
CA PRO A 186 -10.11 0.33 7.94
C PRO A 186 -10.19 -0.62 6.73
N PHE A 187 -10.87 -1.75 6.89
CA PHE A 187 -11.15 -2.63 5.75
C PHE A 187 -11.99 -1.94 4.68
N ALA A 188 -13.00 -1.21 5.13
CA ALA A 188 -13.90 -0.45 4.27
C ALA A 188 -14.46 0.77 5.01
N ILE A 189 -14.95 1.73 4.23
CA ILE A 189 -15.60 2.95 4.70
C ILE A 189 -17.03 2.97 4.13
N PHE A 190 -18.00 3.37 4.94
CA PHE A 190 -19.35 3.67 4.48
C PHE A 190 -19.54 5.18 4.41
N ALA A 191 -19.70 5.72 3.20
CA ALA A 191 -19.90 7.13 2.96
C ALA A 191 -20.85 7.34 1.78
N ALA A 192 -21.68 8.38 1.83
CA ALA A 192 -22.66 8.73 0.78
C ALA A 192 -23.52 7.54 0.30
N GLY A 193 -23.91 6.65 1.23
CA GLY A 193 -24.72 5.46 0.91
C GLY A 193 -23.98 4.34 0.20
N ALA A 194 -22.68 4.44 0.02
CA ALA A 194 -21.85 3.45 -0.67
C ALA A 194 -20.75 2.88 0.23
N VAL A 195 -20.29 1.68 -0.09
CA VAL A 195 -19.12 1.05 0.53
C VAL A 195 -17.90 1.32 -0.35
N LEU A 196 -16.85 1.83 0.26
CA LEU A 196 -15.52 2.01 -0.33
C LEU A 196 -14.55 1.07 0.39
N ARG A 197 -14.11 0.01 -0.28
CA ARG A 197 -13.12 -0.93 0.25
C ARG A 197 -11.73 -0.29 0.18
N LEU A 198 -11.08 -0.13 1.33
CA LEU A 198 -9.77 0.50 1.45
C LEU A 198 -8.64 -0.53 1.54
N PHE A 199 -8.76 -1.51 2.44
CA PHE A 199 -7.73 -2.53 2.58
C PHE A 199 -7.65 -3.42 1.34
N ASP A 200 -6.43 -3.52 0.79
CA ASP A 200 -6.08 -4.36 -0.34
C ASP A 200 -4.80 -5.15 0.00
N PRO A 201 -4.86 -6.48 0.13
CA PRO A 201 -3.68 -7.29 0.48
C PRO A 201 -2.57 -7.27 -0.57
N GLN A 202 -2.84 -6.79 -1.80
CA GLN A 202 -1.81 -6.61 -2.83
C GLN A 202 -0.97 -5.34 -2.60
N ARG A 203 -1.50 -4.37 -1.88
CA ARG A 203 -0.87 -3.06 -1.61
C ARG A 203 -0.47 -2.88 -0.16
N HIS A 204 -1.16 -3.53 0.76
CA HIS A 204 -1.00 -3.35 2.19
C HIS A 204 -0.41 -4.61 2.81
N LEU A 205 0.83 -4.51 3.25
CA LEU A 205 1.49 -5.59 4.00
C LEU A 205 1.08 -5.50 5.47
N LEU A 206 0.65 -6.61 6.03
CA LEU A 206 0.29 -6.69 7.44
C LEU A 206 1.48 -6.30 8.32
N ALA A 207 1.20 -5.60 9.40
CA ALA A 207 2.16 -5.33 10.44
C ALA A 207 2.55 -6.62 11.17
N ALA A 208 3.74 -6.66 11.77
CA ALA A 208 4.20 -7.83 12.50
C ALA A 208 3.29 -8.20 13.69
N SER A 209 2.65 -7.20 14.29
CA SER A 209 1.63 -7.38 15.33
C SER A 209 0.40 -8.14 14.86
N ASP A 210 0.00 -7.97 13.60
CA ASP A 210 -1.15 -8.66 13.00
C ASP A 210 -0.75 -9.94 12.23
N ALA A 211 0.51 -10.08 11.85
CA ALA A 211 1.01 -11.27 11.14
C ALA A 211 1.36 -12.45 12.06
N ALA A 212 1.60 -12.20 13.36
CA ALA A 212 2.01 -13.23 14.33
C ALA A 212 0.85 -14.17 14.78
N HIS A 213 -0.28 -14.14 14.11
CA HIS A 213 -1.54 -14.67 14.61
C HIS A 213 -2.02 -15.95 13.91
N ASP A 214 -1.09 -16.77 13.43
CA ASP A 214 -1.42 -18.02 12.69
C ASP A 214 -1.49 -19.28 13.57
N ASP A 215 -1.45 -19.15 14.90
CA ASP A 215 -1.48 -20.28 15.82
C ASP A 215 -2.88 -20.52 16.41
N ALA A 216 -3.43 -21.72 16.16
CA ALA A 216 -4.82 -22.11 16.46
C ALA A 216 -5.22 -22.00 17.95
N LEU A 217 -4.27 -21.96 18.89
CA LEU A 217 -4.53 -21.77 20.32
C LEU A 217 -4.71 -20.31 20.73
N ASP A 218 -4.20 -19.38 19.94
CA ASP A 218 -4.38 -17.93 20.12
C ASP A 218 -5.75 -17.44 19.62
N VAL A 219 -6.39 -18.18 18.71
CA VAL A 219 -7.73 -17.83 18.19
C VAL A 219 -8.78 -17.64 19.31
N MET A 220 -8.69 -18.41 20.39
CA MET A 220 -9.64 -18.27 21.52
C MET A 220 -9.33 -17.08 22.46
N ARG A 221 -8.07 -16.65 22.56
CA ARG A 221 -7.66 -15.44 23.31
C ARG A 221 -7.87 -14.17 22.49
N GLN A 222 -7.71 -14.26 21.20
CA GLN A 222 -7.77 -13.17 20.24
C GLN A 222 -9.16 -12.57 20.00
N HIS A 223 -10.23 -13.30 20.27
CA HIS A 223 -11.60 -12.80 20.08
C HIS A 223 -11.92 -11.55 20.90
N ARG A 224 -11.07 -11.18 21.87
CA ARG A 224 -11.21 -9.93 22.64
C ARG A 224 -10.40 -8.76 22.11
N ASP A 225 -9.25 -9.00 21.49
CA ASP A 225 -8.30 -7.94 21.08
C ASP A 225 -8.34 -7.64 19.58
N THR A 226 -8.91 -8.52 18.75
CA THR A 226 -8.99 -8.36 17.28
C THR A 226 -10.34 -7.81 16.78
N ALA A 227 -11.26 -7.49 17.68
CA ALA A 227 -12.57 -6.94 17.35
C ALA A 227 -12.47 -5.46 16.92
N SER A 228 -11.77 -5.21 15.82
CA SER A 228 -11.64 -3.87 15.25
C SER A 228 -11.80 -3.93 13.73
N PRO A 229 -12.64 -3.07 13.13
CA PRO A 229 -12.74 -2.94 11.68
C PRO A 229 -11.50 -2.27 11.05
N TRP A 230 -10.50 -1.98 11.86
CA TRP A 230 -9.19 -1.46 11.48
C TRP A 230 -8.14 -2.56 11.51
N ILE A 231 -7.14 -2.46 10.64
CA ILE A 231 -6.03 -3.41 10.55
C ILE A 231 -4.71 -2.65 10.54
N ALA A 232 -3.74 -3.12 11.32
CA ALA A 232 -2.41 -2.56 11.33
C ALA A 232 -1.62 -3.07 10.11
N VAL A 233 -1.03 -2.13 9.38
CA VAL A 233 -0.21 -2.43 8.21
C VAL A 233 1.12 -1.70 8.30
N ARG A 234 2.15 -2.24 7.67
CA ARG A 234 3.37 -1.48 7.41
C ARG A 234 2.98 -0.23 6.60
N ARG A 235 3.72 0.86 6.78
CA ARG A 235 3.41 2.06 6.01
C ARG A 235 3.40 1.74 4.52
N PRO A 236 2.27 1.94 3.82
CA PRO A 236 2.14 1.55 2.42
C PRO A 236 3.04 2.42 1.54
N VAL A 237 3.66 1.79 0.55
CA VAL A 237 4.36 2.47 -0.54
C VAL A 237 3.59 2.20 -1.81
N VAL A 238 2.84 3.19 -2.27
CA VAL A 238 1.99 3.08 -3.45
C VAL A 238 2.61 3.87 -4.58
N THR A 239 2.79 3.23 -5.75
CA THR A 239 3.44 3.82 -6.91
C THR A 239 2.46 3.98 -8.07
N LEU A 240 2.55 5.11 -8.76
CA LEU A 240 1.92 5.38 -10.05
C LEU A 240 3.04 5.44 -11.09
N ALA A 241 3.10 4.45 -11.97
CA ALA A 241 4.17 4.33 -12.96
C ALA A 241 3.69 4.75 -14.36
N GLY A 242 4.55 5.49 -15.08
CA GLY A 242 4.27 5.98 -16.43
C GLY A 242 3.26 7.12 -16.47
N GLY A 243 3.34 8.02 -15.50
CA GLY A 243 2.43 9.13 -15.31
C GLY A 243 1.14 8.78 -14.59
N VAL A 244 0.27 9.77 -14.42
CA VAL A 244 -1.04 9.64 -13.74
C VAL A 244 -2.11 9.30 -14.78
N ARG A 245 -3.03 8.39 -14.45
CA ARG A 245 -4.21 8.08 -15.26
C ARG A 245 -5.48 8.52 -14.54
N ALA A 246 -6.55 8.76 -15.27
CA ALA A 246 -7.85 9.12 -14.69
C ALA A 246 -8.35 8.05 -13.69
N SER A 247 -8.10 6.76 -13.96
CA SER A 247 -8.41 5.65 -13.07
C SER A 247 -7.60 5.65 -11.77
N ASP A 248 -6.47 6.36 -11.74
CA ASP A 248 -5.59 6.37 -10.57
C ASP A 248 -6.03 7.40 -9.53
N VAL A 249 -6.82 8.38 -9.90
CA VAL A 249 -7.26 9.47 -9.01
C VAL A 249 -8.68 9.31 -8.49
N THR A 250 -9.48 8.43 -9.12
CA THR A 250 -10.87 8.17 -8.75
C THR A 250 -11.08 6.70 -8.35
N PRO A 251 -12.04 6.40 -7.46
CA PRO A 251 -12.31 5.03 -7.06
C PRO A 251 -12.87 4.22 -8.23
N ALA A 252 -12.38 2.99 -8.37
CA ALA A 252 -12.94 2.04 -9.32
C ALA A 252 -14.24 1.44 -8.75
N TYR A 253 -15.30 1.44 -9.53
CA TYR A 253 -16.54 0.75 -9.16
C TYR A 253 -16.54 -0.66 -9.71
N ASP A 254 -16.70 -1.62 -8.82
CA ASP A 254 -16.89 -3.02 -9.19
C ASP A 254 -18.39 -3.26 -9.53
N GLU A 255 -18.70 -3.45 -10.81
CA GLU A 255 -20.08 -3.62 -11.28
C GLU A 255 -20.72 -4.91 -10.77
N ASP A 256 -19.94 -5.97 -10.60
CA ASP A 256 -20.43 -7.25 -10.12
C ASP A 256 -20.66 -7.22 -8.61
N ALA A 257 -19.69 -6.70 -7.86
CA ALA A 257 -19.74 -6.63 -6.41
C ALA A 257 -20.46 -5.37 -5.87
N ARG A 258 -20.68 -4.37 -6.71
CA ARG A 258 -21.43 -3.14 -6.42
C ARG A 258 -20.90 -2.38 -5.20
N PHE A 259 -19.59 -2.23 -5.14
CA PHE A 259 -18.91 -1.35 -4.20
C PHE A 259 -17.69 -0.71 -4.88
N TYR A 260 -17.13 0.30 -4.23
CA TYR A 260 -15.96 1.00 -4.74
C TYR A 260 -14.68 0.40 -4.18
N LEU A 261 -13.63 0.41 -5.00
CA LEU A 261 -12.25 0.14 -4.60
C LEU A 261 -11.54 1.49 -4.41
N ALA A 262 -10.79 1.62 -3.34
CA ALA A 262 -10.04 2.84 -3.07
C ALA A 262 -9.03 3.14 -4.18
N PRO A 263 -8.93 4.41 -4.62
CA PRO A 263 -7.90 4.81 -5.58
C PRO A 263 -6.52 4.76 -4.91
N PRO A 264 -5.43 4.63 -5.71
CA PRO A 264 -4.06 4.62 -5.21
C PRO A 264 -3.72 5.70 -4.17
N PRO A 265 -4.09 6.98 -4.34
CA PRO A 265 -3.79 7.98 -3.30
C PRO A 265 -4.40 7.62 -1.94
N LEU A 266 -5.65 7.15 -1.90
CA LEU A 266 -6.28 6.76 -0.64
C LEU A 266 -5.65 5.48 -0.07
N SER A 267 -5.17 4.58 -0.94
CA SER A 267 -4.43 3.38 -0.50
C SER A 267 -3.06 3.71 0.09
N ALA A 268 -2.49 4.89 -0.20
CA ALA A 268 -1.25 5.37 0.38
C ALA A 268 -1.41 6.00 1.77
N LEU A 269 -2.61 5.97 2.34
CA LEU A 269 -2.93 6.63 3.62
C LEU A 269 -1.94 6.22 4.73
N GLY A 270 -1.32 7.21 5.35
CA GLY A 270 -0.34 7.02 6.42
C GLY A 270 1.04 6.54 5.95
N GLY A 271 1.29 6.46 4.65
CA GLY A 271 2.54 6.02 4.04
C GLY A 271 3.04 6.95 2.95
N LEU A 272 3.46 6.38 1.84
CA LEU A 272 4.08 7.06 0.69
C LEU A 272 3.29 6.84 -0.60
N LEU A 273 2.99 7.93 -1.30
CA LEU A 273 2.55 7.94 -2.69
C LEU A 273 3.72 8.39 -3.57
N ALA A 274 4.17 7.56 -4.50
CA ALA A 274 5.22 7.92 -5.45
C ALA A 274 4.65 7.96 -6.88
N VAL A 275 4.79 9.09 -7.55
CA VAL A 275 4.33 9.30 -8.92
C VAL A 275 5.55 9.37 -9.80
N PHE A 276 5.73 8.37 -10.67
CA PHE A 276 6.83 8.30 -11.62
C PHE A 276 6.44 8.96 -12.92
N ASP A 277 7.42 9.61 -13.59
CA ASP A 277 7.20 10.34 -14.83
C ASP A 277 6.00 11.29 -14.73
N ALA A 278 5.96 12.09 -13.64
CA ALA A 278 4.82 12.94 -13.31
C ALA A 278 4.51 13.99 -14.38
N ASP A 279 5.49 14.38 -15.16
CA ASP A 279 5.41 15.30 -16.31
C ASP A 279 4.93 14.65 -17.61
N ALA A 280 4.73 13.33 -17.65
CA ALA A 280 4.28 12.61 -18.85
C ALA A 280 2.86 13.02 -19.31
N ASP A 281 1.95 13.29 -18.37
CA ASP A 281 0.59 13.81 -18.66
C ASP A 281 0.23 14.94 -17.68
N PRO A 282 0.53 16.20 -18.00
CA PRO A 282 0.27 17.33 -17.14
C PRO A 282 -1.22 17.55 -16.80
N ALA A 283 -2.13 17.12 -17.69
CA ALA A 283 -3.56 17.26 -17.46
C ALA A 283 -4.05 16.29 -16.37
N GLN A 284 -3.60 15.05 -16.41
CA GLN A 284 -3.93 14.05 -15.38
C GLN A 284 -3.22 14.36 -14.05
N LEU A 285 -2.00 14.86 -14.10
CA LEU A 285 -1.30 15.33 -12.90
C LEU A 285 -2.04 16.51 -12.25
N ALA A 286 -2.59 17.44 -13.05
CA ALA A 286 -3.41 18.54 -12.53
C ALA A 286 -4.68 18.01 -11.83
N GLU A 287 -5.27 16.93 -12.33
CA GLU A 287 -6.43 16.30 -11.68
C GLU A 287 -6.04 15.62 -10.34
N LEU A 288 -4.90 14.93 -10.29
CA LEU A 288 -4.34 14.41 -9.03
C LEU A 288 -4.10 15.57 -8.04
N ALA A 289 -3.51 16.68 -8.51
CA ALA A 289 -3.26 17.83 -7.67
C ALA A 289 -4.57 18.42 -7.13
N ARG A 290 -5.59 18.56 -7.96
CA ARG A 290 -6.90 19.13 -7.59
C ARG A 290 -7.67 18.25 -6.59
N LEU A 291 -7.59 16.92 -6.72
CA LEU A 291 -8.37 16.00 -5.89
C LEU A 291 -7.63 15.57 -4.62
N TRP A 292 -6.29 15.55 -4.65
CA TRP A 292 -5.51 14.96 -3.56
C TRP A 292 -4.42 15.88 -3.01
N LEU A 293 -3.52 16.41 -3.85
CA LEU A 293 -2.33 17.09 -3.35
C LEU A 293 -2.65 18.46 -2.72
N LEU A 294 -3.49 19.27 -3.35
CA LEU A 294 -3.86 20.59 -2.82
C LEU A 294 -4.79 20.49 -1.60
N PRO A 295 -5.87 19.68 -1.64
CA PRO A 295 -6.64 19.41 -0.43
C PRO A 295 -5.83 18.69 0.65
N GLY A 296 -4.86 17.88 0.29
CA GLY A 296 -3.95 17.16 1.20
C GLY A 296 -3.20 18.07 2.16
N LYS A 297 -2.89 19.30 1.77
CA LYS A 297 -2.33 20.34 2.67
C LYS A 297 -3.25 20.66 3.86
N GLN A 298 -4.53 20.38 3.74
CA GLN A 298 -5.52 20.55 4.81
C GLN A 298 -5.92 19.20 5.44
N GLY A 299 -5.19 18.12 5.10
CA GLY A 299 -5.46 16.77 5.59
C GLY A 299 -6.67 16.11 4.97
N THR A 300 -7.09 16.51 3.76
CA THR A 300 -8.25 15.98 3.05
C THR A 300 -7.90 15.52 1.64
N GLY A 301 -8.69 14.62 1.09
CA GLY A 301 -8.72 14.26 -0.32
C GLY A 301 -10.15 14.25 -0.83
N VAL A 302 -10.35 14.21 -2.13
CA VAL A 302 -11.68 14.21 -2.74
C VAL A 302 -11.89 12.94 -3.55
N VAL A 303 -12.87 12.17 -3.16
CA VAL A 303 -13.35 10.97 -3.87
C VAL A 303 -14.55 11.34 -4.72
N LEU A 304 -14.50 11.04 -6.01
CA LEU A 304 -15.61 11.20 -6.94
C LEU A 304 -16.31 9.87 -7.14
N VAL A 305 -17.59 9.77 -6.77
CA VAL A 305 -18.39 8.57 -7.02
C VAL A 305 -19.16 8.70 -8.35
N ARG A 306 -19.68 7.59 -8.88
CA ARG A 306 -20.35 7.55 -10.20
C ARG A 306 -21.56 8.49 -10.32
N SER A 307 -22.22 8.79 -9.21
CA SER A 307 -23.32 9.78 -9.18
C SER A 307 -22.84 11.20 -9.49
N GLY A 308 -21.54 11.44 -9.57
CA GLY A 308 -20.94 12.78 -9.67
C GLY A 308 -20.81 13.48 -8.30
N GLU A 309 -21.25 12.83 -7.23
CA GLU A 309 -21.10 13.34 -5.87
C GLU A 309 -19.62 13.37 -5.46
N ARG A 310 -19.23 14.43 -4.77
CA ARG A 310 -17.89 14.63 -4.24
C ARG A 310 -17.92 14.32 -2.75
N ILE A 311 -17.11 13.35 -2.35
CA ILE A 311 -16.96 12.97 -0.94
C ILE A 311 -15.59 13.44 -0.47
N GLU A 312 -15.57 14.39 0.46
CA GLU A 312 -14.33 14.74 1.14
C GLU A 312 -13.97 13.62 2.12
N VAL A 313 -12.75 13.13 2.02
CA VAL A 313 -12.23 12.10 2.90
C VAL A 313 -10.97 12.60 3.59
N PRO A 314 -10.77 12.33 4.87
CA PRO A 314 -9.50 12.60 5.53
C PRO A 314 -8.38 11.83 4.82
N TRP A 315 -7.28 12.52 4.54
CA TRP A 315 -6.15 11.93 3.85
C TRP A 315 -4.83 12.53 4.30
N ARG A 316 -3.85 11.68 4.56
CA ARG A 316 -2.47 12.06 4.88
C ARG A 316 -1.53 11.02 4.30
N ALA A 317 -0.60 11.45 3.47
CA ALA A 317 0.47 10.61 2.92
C ALA A 317 1.62 11.51 2.50
N THR A 318 2.86 11.04 2.67
CA THR A 318 4.00 11.67 2.00
C THR A 318 3.89 11.39 0.50
N THR A 319 4.14 12.38 -0.33
CA THR A 319 4.07 12.22 -1.80
C THR A 319 5.39 12.63 -2.43
N LEU A 320 5.96 11.76 -3.26
CA LEU A 320 7.10 12.08 -4.14
C LEU A 320 6.61 12.17 -5.58
N LEU A 321 6.84 13.31 -6.21
CA LEU A 321 6.62 13.53 -7.63
C LEU A 321 7.96 13.47 -8.35
N PHE A 322 8.16 12.43 -9.17
CA PHE A 322 9.36 12.31 -9.99
C PHE A 322 9.08 12.89 -11.38
N ALA A 323 9.86 13.85 -11.81
CA ALA A 323 9.72 14.49 -13.10
C ALA A 323 11.09 14.79 -13.70
N ALA A 324 11.21 14.68 -15.02
CA ALA A 324 12.40 15.11 -15.73
C ALA A 324 12.49 16.64 -15.77
N ASP A 325 11.35 17.30 -15.98
CA ASP A 325 11.23 18.76 -15.98
C ASP A 325 10.28 19.24 -14.87
N GLY A 326 10.86 19.92 -13.89
CA GLY A 326 10.09 20.48 -12.78
C GLY A 326 9.14 21.63 -13.18
N GLU A 327 9.30 22.26 -14.32
CA GLU A 327 8.39 23.31 -14.82
C GLU A 327 7.15 22.70 -15.46
N ALA A 328 7.26 21.50 -16.03
CA ALA A 328 6.15 20.81 -16.69
C ALA A 328 5.06 20.31 -15.74
N ILE A 329 5.31 20.25 -14.43
CA ILE A 329 4.34 19.76 -13.43
C ILE A 329 3.21 20.76 -13.11
N GLY A 330 3.26 21.99 -13.63
CA GLY A 330 2.14 22.95 -13.59
C GLY A 330 1.52 23.12 -12.19
N ALA A 331 0.20 22.87 -12.07
CA ALA A 331 -0.54 23.05 -10.83
C ALA A 331 -0.04 22.14 -9.67
N ALA A 332 0.55 21.01 -9.94
CA ALA A 332 1.11 20.15 -8.90
C ALA A 332 2.34 20.79 -8.24
N GLY A 333 3.07 21.66 -8.95
CA GLY A 333 4.17 22.44 -8.39
C GLY A 333 3.75 23.33 -7.22
N ALA A 334 2.53 23.85 -7.22
CA ALA A 334 2.00 24.61 -6.10
C ALA A 334 1.81 23.75 -4.84
N ALA A 335 1.65 22.43 -4.99
CA ALA A 335 1.58 21.49 -3.88
C ALA A 335 2.97 21.07 -3.37
N ALA A 336 4.01 21.10 -4.23
CA ALA A 336 5.37 20.66 -3.94
C ALA A 336 6.31 21.87 -3.69
N PRO A 337 6.39 22.40 -2.47
CA PRO A 337 7.22 23.57 -2.16
C PRO A 337 8.72 23.27 -2.16
N TYR A 338 9.09 21.99 -2.07
CA TYR A 338 10.48 21.55 -2.07
C TYR A 338 10.80 20.77 -3.32
N ARG A 339 11.97 21.06 -3.87
CA ARG A 339 12.57 20.34 -4.99
C ARG A 339 13.90 19.75 -4.53
N VAL A 340 14.10 18.49 -4.84
CA VAL A 340 15.36 17.77 -4.61
C VAL A 340 15.85 17.26 -5.96
N ASP A 341 17.09 17.57 -6.30
CA ASP A 341 17.70 17.12 -7.54
C ASP A 341 18.66 15.96 -7.28
N ILE A 342 18.33 14.80 -7.84
CA ILE A 342 19.19 13.62 -7.77
C ILE A 342 20.09 13.67 -9.01
N ALA A 343 21.30 14.18 -8.85
CA ALA A 343 22.23 14.37 -9.94
C ALA A 343 22.46 13.07 -10.73
N ALA A 344 22.38 13.14 -12.05
CA ALA A 344 22.73 12.03 -12.91
C ALA A 344 24.18 11.57 -12.68
N LEU A 345 24.46 10.29 -12.90
CA LEU A 345 25.83 9.79 -12.79
C LEU A 345 26.72 10.40 -13.89
N THR A 346 27.82 10.97 -13.47
CA THR A 346 28.91 11.27 -14.42
C THR A 346 29.66 9.98 -14.78
N PRO A 347 30.36 9.90 -15.93
CA PRO A 347 31.18 8.73 -16.27
C PRO A 347 32.23 8.38 -15.20
N ALA A 348 32.75 9.37 -14.51
CA ALA A 348 33.68 9.16 -13.39
C ALA A 348 32.98 8.57 -12.17
N ALA A 349 31.77 9.06 -11.82
CA ALA A 349 30.97 8.54 -10.74
C ALA A 349 30.49 7.10 -11.02
N LEU A 350 30.09 6.80 -12.27
CA LEU A 350 29.72 5.45 -12.70
C LEU A 350 30.87 4.45 -12.47
N ARG A 351 32.11 4.82 -12.87
CA ARG A 351 33.30 3.98 -12.59
C ARG A 351 33.52 3.80 -11.08
N GLY A 352 33.34 4.84 -10.29
CA GLY A 352 33.42 4.77 -8.83
C GLY A 352 32.40 3.79 -8.21
N VAL A 353 31.16 3.85 -8.67
CA VAL A 353 30.09 2.93 -8.28
C VAL A 353 30.46 1.47 -8.62
N LEU A 354 30.90 1.23 -9.86
CA LEU A 354 31.30 -0.11 -10.30
C LEU A 354 32.50 -0.63 -9.52
N SER A 355 33.53 0.21 -9.30
CA SER A 355 34.70 -0.15 -8.50
C SER A 355 34.33 -0.55 -7.08
N THR A 356 33.48 0.23 -6.43
CA THR A 356 32.99 -0.08 -5.07
C THR A 356 32.19 -1.38 -5.05
N ARG A 357 31.28 -1.57 -5.99
CA ARG A 357 30.42 -2.76 -6.07
C ARG A 357 31.18 -4.04 -6.40
N LEU A 358 32.17 -3.95 -7.26
CA LEU A 358 33.00 -5.08 -7.67
C LEU A 358 34.21 -5.29 -6.78
N GLY A 359 34.43 -4.48 -5.75
CA GLY A 359 35.62 -4.52 -4.90
C GLY A 359 36.00 -5.90 -4.35
N ALA A 360 35.00 -6.76 -4.07
CA ALA A 360 35.21 -8.13 -3.63
C ALA A 360 35.94 -9.01 -4.68
N LEU A 361 35.89 -8.63 -5.97
CA LEU A 361 36.56 -9.33 -7.06
C LEU A 361 37.96 -8.77 -7.36
N THR A 362 38.37 -7.68 -6.68
CA THR A 362 39.60 -6.94 -6.98
C THR A 362 39.77 -6.71 -8.51
N PRO A 363 38.76 -6.06 -9.16
CA PRO A 363 38.75 -5.95 -10.62
C PRO A 363 39.91 -5.05 -11.08
N GLY A 364 40.50 -5.40 -12.22
CA GLY A 364 41.42 -4.48 -12.91
C GLY A 364 40.69 -3.23 -13.43
N GLU A 365 41.41 -2.12 -13.58
CA GLU A 365 40.83 -0.88 -14.10
C GLU A 365 40.20 -1.10 -15.50
N ASP A 366 40.79 -1.97 -16.32
CA ASP A 366 40.31 -2.31 -17.66
C ASP A 366 38.90 -2.89 -17.66
N LEU A 367 38.57 -3.75 -16.69
CA LEU A 367 37.23 -4.33 -16.55
C LEU A 367 36.20 -3.26 -16.20
N ILE A 368 36.54 -2.35 -15.28
CA ILE A 368 35.66 -1.26 -14.86
C ILE A 368 35.41 -0.31 -16.02
N GLU A 369 36.46 0.08 -16.76
CA GLU A 369 36.37 0.96 -17.91
C GLU A 369 35.51 0.32 -19.01
N HIS A 370 35.76 -0.96 -19.34
CA HIS A 370 35.01 -1.70 -20.34
C HIS A 370 33.52 -1.81 -19.97
N LEU A 371 33.20 -2.15 -18.68
CA LEU A 371 31.82 -2.25 -18.22
C LEU A 371 31.13 -0.89 -18.20
N ALA A 372 31.80 0.16 -17.75
CA ALA A 372 31.26 1.52 -17.74
C ALA A 372 30.98 2.03 -19.16
N GLY A 373 31.89 1.80 -20.07
CA GLY A 373 31.71 2.14 -21.50
C GLY A 373 30.54 1.39 -22.12
N ALA A 374 30.45 0.08 -21.89
CA ALA A 374 29.38 -0.74 -22.44
C ALA A 374 28.00 -0.38 -21.86
N LEU A 375 27.90 0.01 -20.57
CA LEU A 375 26.66 0.53 -19.98
C LEU A 375 26.27 1.88 -20.61
N ALA A 376 27.23 2.79 -20.79
CA ALA A 376 26.97 4.08 -21.42
C ALA A 376 26.54 3.93 -22.89
N ASP A 377 27.19 3.07 -23.65
CA ASP A 377 26.85 2.78 -25.07
C ASP A 377 25.44 2.17 -25.20
N ALA A 378 25.00 1.42 -24.18
CA ALA A 378 23.65 0.86 -24.09
C ALA A 378 22.61 1.86 -23.58
N GLY A 379 23.00 3.07 -23.16
CA GLY A 379 22.10 4.01 -22.47
C GLY A 379 21.61 3.54 -21.10
N ALA A 380 22.39 2.65 -20.48
CA ALA A 380 22.10 2.03 -19.17
C ALA A 380 23.09 2.52 -18.09
N ASP A 381 23.49 3.78 -18.16
CA ASP A 381 24.48 4.42 -17.30
C ASP A 381 23.87 4.92 -15.96
N THR A 382 22.86 4.24 -15.46
CA THR A 382 22.20 4.54 -14.20
C THR A 382 22.79 3.75 -13.02
N ARG A 383 22.55 4.23 -11.79
CA ARG A 383 22.97 3.56 -10.56
C ARG A 383 22.40 2.15 -10.43
N VAL A 384 21.15 1.99 -10.81
CA VAL A 384 20.43 0.71 -10.75
C VAL A 384 20.99 -0.27 -11.77
N ALA A 385 21.24 0.18 -12.99
CA ALA A 385 21.86 -0.65 -14.04
C ALA A 385 23.29 -1.06 -13.66
N ALA A 386 24.09 -0.12 -13.14
CA ALA A 386 25.44 -0.42 -12.64
C ALA A 386 25.42 -1.47 -11.50
N ALA A 387 24.48 -1.33 -10.55
CA ALA A 387 24.33 -2.29 -9.46
C ALA A 387 23.91 -3.70 -9.96
N ARG A 388 23.00 -3.76 -10.94
CA ARG A 388 22.56 -5.02 -11.57
C ARG A 388 23.70 -5.69 -12.33
N ALA A 389 24.44 -4.92 -13.14
CA ALA A 389 25.59 -5.44 -13.90
C ALA A 389 26.67 -5.97 -12.96
N ALA A 390 27.03 -5.23 -11.91
CA ALA A 390 27.98 -5.64 -10.91
C ALA A 390 27.51 -6.92 -10.19
N ARG A 391 26.25 -6.99 -9.81
CA ARG A 391 25.66 -8.18 -9.17
C ARG A 391 25.77 -9.41 -10.07
N TYR A 392 25.46 -9.29 -11.36
CA TYR A 392 25.61 -10.36 -12.32
C TYR A 392 27.03 -10.90 -12.37
N LEU A 393 28.03 -10.01 -12.41
CA LEU A 393 29.45 -10.42 -12.45
C LEU A 393 29.90 -11.08 -11.14
N LEU A 394 29.42 -10.59 -9.98
CA LEU A 394 29.69 -11.20 -8.68
C LEU A 394 29.10 -12.62 -8.59
N ASP A 395 27.85 -12.81 -9.01
CA ASP A 395 27.18 -14.09 -9.01
C ASP A 395 27.88 -15.08 -10.00
N LEU A 396 28.32 -14.57 -11.15
CA LEU A 396 29.08 -15.36 -12.12
C LEU A 396 30.44 -15.80 -11.57
N ALA A 397 31.16 -14.88 -10.93
CA ALA A 397 32.46 -15.19 -10.30
C ALA A 397 32.32 -16.18 -9.13
N ALA A 398 31.27 -16.07 -8.35
CA ALA A 398 30.95 -17.04 -7.29
C ALA A 398 30.63 -18.43 -7.85
N TYR A 399 30.05 -18.51 -9.06
CA TYR A 399 29.71 -19.77 -9.70
C TYR A 399 30.89 -20.41 -10.44
N GLN A 400 31.74 -19.62 -11.13
CA GLN A 400 32.81 -20.12 -11.99
C GLN A 400 34.20 -20.04 -11.36
N GLY A 401 34.37 -19.33 -10.24
CA GLY A 401 35.64 -18.91 -9.68
C GLY A 401 36.18 -17.63 -10.32
N VAL A 402 36.99 -16.89 -9.58
CA VAL A 402 37.48 -15.52 -9.94
C VAL A 402 38.36 -15.49 -11.22
N GLY A 403 38.82 -16.62 -11.71
CA GLY A 403 39.71 -16.72 -12.90
C GLY A 403 39.03 -16.84 -14.25
N GLY A 404 37.72 -16.78 -14.33
CA GLY A 404 36.99 -17.11 -15.56
C GLY A 404 36.47 -15.91 -16.33
N GLY A 405 37.33 -15.21 -17.12
CA GLY A 405 36.89 -14.40 -18.25
C GLY A 405 35.75 -13.40 -17.97
N LEU A 406 35.82 -12.61 -16.90
CA LEU A 406 34.80 -11.62 -16.56
C LEU A 406 34.60 -10.58 -17.68
N ASP A 407 35.67 -10.21 -18.41
CA ASP A 407 35.57 -9.34 -19.58
C ASP A 407 34.67 -9.91 -20.67
N ALA A 408 34.73 -11.22 -20.91
CA ALA A 408 33.85 -11.89 -21.87
C ALA A 408 32.36 -11.92 -21.41
N ALA A 409 32.11 -11.61 -20.15
CA ALA A 409 30.77 -11.57 -19.59
C ALA A 409 30.15 -10.14 -19.55
N VAL A 410 30.92 -9.10 -19.87
CA VAL A 410 30.46 -7.69 -19.83
C VAL A 410 29.18 -7.50 -20.65
N GLY A 411 29.15 -7.96 -21.91
CA GLY A 411 27.95 -7.84 -22.74
C GLY A 411 26.69 -8.51 -22.13
N ARG A 412 26.88 -9.64 -21.40
CA ARG A 412 25.76 -10.30 -20.70
C ARG A 412 25.35 -9.56 -19.43
N ALA A 413 26.33 -8.95 -18.74
CA ALA A 413 26.04 -8.13 -17.57
C ALA A 413 25.23 -6.88 -17.95
N VAL A 414 25.57 -6.23 -19.07
CA VAL A 414 24.82 -5.11 -19.63
C VAL A 414 23.40 -5.53 -20.02
N ALA A 415 23.25 -6.61 -20.79
CA ALA A 415 21.93 -7.12 -21.16
C ALA A 415 21.08 -7.50 -19.95
N TYR A 416 21.68 -7.99 -18.87
CA TYR A 416 20.98 -8.23 -17.61
C TYR A 416 20.57 -6.94 -16.91
N ALA A 417 21.42 -5.91 -16.95
CA ALA A 417 21.14 -4.60 -16.38
C ALA A 417 19.97 -3.90 -17.09
N GLU A 418 19.87 -4.02 -18.41
CA GLU A 418 18.75 -3.52 -19.22
C GLU A 418 17.42 -4.22 -18.94
N GLY A 419 17.42 -5.27 -18.11
CA GLY A 419 16.21 -6.05 -17.82
C GLY A 419 15.80 -6.98 -18.96
N ALA A 420 16.66 -7.18 -19.96
CA ALA A 420 16.47 -8.16 -21.01
C ALA A 420 16.55 -9.57 -20.40
N SER A 421 15.41 -10.23 -20.29
CA SER A 421 15.22 -11.57 -19.73
C SER A 421 15.88 -12.60 -20.63
N GLN A 422 17.20 -12.72 -20.62
CA GLN A 422 17.87 -13.86 -21.22
C GLN A 422 17.71 -15.05 -20.25
N ARG A 423 16.83 -15.99 -20.58
CA ARG A 423 16.86 -17.34 -20.04
C ARG A 423 18.32 -17.83 -20.10
N PRO A 424 18.87 -18.40 -19.01
CA PRO A 424 20.18 -19.03 -19.09
C PRO A 424 20.14 -20.05 -20.23
N PRO A 425 21.21 -20.16 -21.06
CA PRO A 425 21.24 -21.10 -22.17
C PRO A 425 20.89 -22.50 -21.67
N ALA A 426 19.91 -23.12 -22.33
CA ALA A 426 19.48 -24.48 -22.02
C ALA A 426 20.67 -25.42 -22.22
N GLY A 427 21.42 -25.74 -21.14
CA GLY A 427 22.60 -26.60 -21.19
C GLY A 427 23.38 -26.73 -19.89
N ALA A 428 23.18 -25.86 -18.91
CA ALA A 428 23.87 -26.00 -17.63
C ALA A 428 23.22 -27.12 -16.77
N ARG A 429 23.71 -28.36 -16.95
CA ARG A 429 23.35 -29.47 -16.08
C ARG A 429 23.83 -29.14 -14.66
N ARG A 430 22.92 -29.14 -13.70
CA ARG A 430 23.24 -29.09 -12.27
C ARG A 430 24.21 -30.23 -11.94
N PRO A 431 25.33 -29.98 -11.25
CA PRO A 431 26.14 -31.09 -10.72
C PRO A 431 25.27 -31.87 -9.74
N ARG A 432 25.17 -33.19 -9.95
CA ARG A 432 24.57 -34.11 -8.99
C ARG A 432 25.45 -34.06 -7.72
N ARG A 433 24.84 -33.70 -6.61
CA ARG A 433 25.46 -33.93 -5.30
C ARG A 433 25.68 -35.42 -5.13
N ALA A 434 26.92 -35.79 -4.91
CA ALA A 434 27.30 -37.10 -4.40
C ALA A 434 27.04 -37.17 -2.89
#